data_e6f6c0e0b46545293a2d453e161cf837
#
_entry.id   e6f6c0e0b46545293a2d453e161cf837
#
_cell.length_a   1.000
_cell.length_b   1.000
_cell.length_c   1.000
_cell.angle_alpha   90.00
_cell.angle_beta   90.00
_cell.angle_gamma   90.00
#
_symmetry.space_group_name_H-M   'P 1'
#
loop_
_entity.id
_entity.type
_entity.pdbx_description
1 polymer ?
#
loop_
_entity_poly.entity_id
_entity_poly.type
_entity_poly.pdbx_seq_one_letter_code
_entity_poly.pdbx_strand_id
1 'polypeptide(L)'
;MRQELNAHITATALSTVTDTVDDKAHTSPATLSTPATTASPLVSANDIDDNEERVDVKESNSVVRAENEHYTLYIQHNHSRLERQDLGMPDYKHSSEESIKPFFEFSAQTWSTFAHNQDKVNLTEEELQRCLAFNDKISLEDVSNIYLPLSRLLYLYVRSRHDRANVIKQFLGKSIESAPFIISISGSVACGKTTTANLLKHLISSWDTNPKVALITTDGFLYPNKVLHERHIEAKKGFPISYDVKALMTFLYKLKNGEPNLKVPVYSHLYYDIIPEQFTVVDRPDILILEGVNVLQNGADYPTVRNKVFISDFIDFSIYVDASEENLIQWYVDRFLKLRESTFSNPNSYFHRYAAMPKEDALNIAYTIWSAINHENLITNILPSRNRANLILHKAADHSVDRIYLRK
;
A
#
# COMPACT_ATOMS: atom_id res chain seq x y z
N MET A 1 20.81 17.76 -19.60
CA MET A 1 20.17 16.43 -19.75
C MET A 1 19.46 15.93 -18.50
N ARG A 2 20.05 15.82 -17.29
CA ARG A 2 19.32 15.39 -16.07
C ARG A 2 18.38 16.48 -15.49
N GLN A 3 18.75 17.74 -15.55
CA GLN A 3 17.85 18.85 -15.15
C GLN A 3 16.71 19.03 -16.15
N GLU A 4 16.93 18.75 -17.41
CA GLU A 4 15.90 18.76 -18.47
C GLU A 4 14.99 17.55 -18.36
N LEU A 5 15.47 16.38 -17.92
CA LEU A 5 14.64 15.19 -17.71
C LEU A 5 13.75 15.33 -16.47
N ASN A 6 14.26 15.89 -15.37
CA ASN A 6 13.45 16.21 -14.18
C ASN A 6 12.50 17.39 -14.46
N ALA A 7 12.93 18.40 -15.19
CA ALA A 7 12.05 19.47 -15.67
C ALA A 7 11.03 18.96 -16.69
N HIS A 8 11.38 17.97 -17.53
CA HIS A 8 10.43 17.32 -18.44
C HIS A 8 9.43 16.43 -17.72
N ILE A 9 9.85 15.69 -16.70
CA ILE A 9 8.92 14.90 -15.86
C ILE A 9 7.96 15.83 -15.09
N THR A 10 8.41 17.00 -14.67
CA THR A 10 7.59 17.99 -13.96
C THR A 10 6.84 18.93 -14.92
N ALA A 11 7.46 19.40 -16.00
CA ALA A 11 6.85 20.37 -16.93
C ALA A 11 5.88 19.74 -17.92
N THR A 12 6.04 18.46 -18.29
CA THR A 12 5.08 17.77 -19.17
C THR A 12 3.81 17.36 -18.42
N ALA A 13 3.83 17.38 -17.08
CA ALA A 13 2.62 17.30 -16.27
C ALA A 13 1.83 18.64 -16.22
N LEU A 14 2.45 19.75 -16.63
CA LEU A 14 1.87 21.11 -16.50
C LEU A 14 1.31 21.69 -17.80
N SER A 15 1.57 21.10 -18.99
CA SER A 15 1.25 21.77 -20.27
C SER A 15 0.04 21.25 -21.05
N THR A 16 -0.82 20.39 -20.47
CA THR A 16 -1.99 19.83 -21.19
C THR A 16 -3.34 20.15 -20.53
N VAL A 17 -3.45 21.26 -19.81
CA VAL A 17 -4.76 21.78 -19.33
C VAL A 17 -4.92 23.26 -19.73
N THR A 18 -4.74 23.57 -20.99
CA THR A 18 -5.34 24.75 -21.64
C THR A 18 -5.44 24.42 -23.11
N ASP A 19 -6.62 24.06 -23.55
CA ASP A 19 -7.30 24.57 -24.74
C ASP A 19 -8.49 23.68 -25.11
N THR A 20 -9.54 24.41 -25.34
CA THR A 20 -10.81 24.11 -26.03
C THR A 20 -11.98 23.65 -25.15
N VAL A 21 -12.66 24.66 -24.64
CA VAL A 21 -14.13 24.63 -24.54
C VAL A 21 -14.65 25.75 -25.47
N ASP A 22 -15.21 25.37 -26.58
CA ASP A 22 -16.04 26.23 -27.41
C ASP A 22 -17.51 25.77 -27.37
N ASP A 23 -18.28 26.63 -26.87
CA ASP A 23 -19.66 27.05 -26.94
C ASP A 23 -20.66 26.35 -27.86
N LYS A 24 -21.87 26.04 -27.32
CA LYS A 24 -23.22 26.40 -27.82
C LYS A 24 -24.31 25.73 -26.99
N ALA A 25 -24.97 26.47 -26.14
CA ALA A 25 -26.19 27.25 -26.30
C ALA A 25 -27.53 26.49 -26.00
N HIS A 26 -28.36 27.23 -25.22
CA HIS A 26 -29.82 27.18 -25.02
C HIS A 26 -30.37 26.22 -23.96
N THR A 27 -31.13 26.59 -22.99
CA THR A 27 -32.09 27.63 -22.68
C THR A 27 -32.46 27.60 -21.17
N SER A 28 -32.65 28.76 -20.56
CA SER A 28 -33.33 29.01 -19.25
C SER A 28 -34.87 28.99 -19.43
N PRO A 29 -35.73 29.25 -18.40
CA PRO A 29 -35.58 29.23 -16.94
C PRO A 29 -36.78 28.61 -16.19
N ALA A 30 -36.67 28.41 -14.88
CA ALA A 30 -37.81 28.56 -13.96
C ALA A 30 -37.38 28.82 -12.52
N THR A 31 -37.85 29.92 -12.04
CA THR A 31 -37.83 30.47 -10.69
C THR A 31 -38.60 29.63 -9.66
N LEU A 32 -38.17 29.63 -8.38
CA LEU A 32 -38.99 30.01 -7.21
C LEU A 32 -38.26 29.79 -5.88
N SER A 33 -38.07 30.96 -5.23
CA SER A 33 -38.33 31.37 -3.84
C SER A 33 -37.62 30.71 -2.66
N THR A 34 -36.83 31.53 -2.00
CA THR A 34 -36.44 31.53 -0.59
C THR A 34 -37.62 31.60 0.38
N PRO A 35 -37.47 31.25 1.67
CA PRO A 35 -37.21 32.32 2.61
C PRO A 35 -36.16 32.06 3.70
N ALA A 36 -35.75 33.15 4.24
CA ALA A 36 -34.74 33.52 5.18
C ALA A 36 -35.01 33.13 6.65
N THR A 37 -33.98 33.48 7.42
CA THR A 37 -33.87 33.82 8.87
C THR A 37 -33.33 32.69 9.74
N THR A 38 -32.29 32.90 10.50
CA THR A 38 -31.89 33.95 11.46
C THR A 38 -30.42 33.89 11.81
N ALA A 39 -29.86 35.06 12.14
CA ALA A 39 -28.47 35.31 12.47
C ALA A 39 -28.13 35.20 13.97
N SER A 40 -26.82 35.02 14.21
CA SER A 40 -25.95 35.65 15.21
C SER A 40 -25.63 34.88 16.51
N PRO A 41 -24.51 35.17 17.22
CA PRO A 41 -23.43 36.10 16.91
C PRO A 41 -21.98 35.58 17.02
N LEU A 42 -21.08 36.38 16.53
CA LEU A 42 -19.64 36.46 16.60
C LEU A 42 -19.05 36.34 18.04
N VAL A 43 -17.93 35.60 18.15
CA VAL A 43 -16.88 35.86 19.15
C VAL A 43 -15.57 36.05 18.41
N SER A 44 -14.90 37.17 18.78
CA SER A 44 -13.74 37.78 18.18
C SER A 44 -12.46 36.94 18.26
N ALA A 45 -11.70 37.09 17.18
CA ALA A 45 -10.28 36.78 17.13
C ALA A 45 -9.48 37.84 17.93
N ASN A 46 -8.45 37.42 18.63
CA ASN A 46 -7.16 38.11 18.70
C ASN A 46 -6.13 37.22 19.40
N ASP A 47 -4.89 37.42 18.96
CA ASP A 47 -3.62 36.94 19.51
C ASP A 47 -3.12 35.58 19.00
N ILE A 48 -2.45 35.66 17.83
CA ILE A 48 -1.36 34.75 17.47
C ILE A 48 -0.15 35.62 17.11
N ASP A 49 0.88 35.48 17.93
CA ASP A 49 2.19 36.11 17.81
C ASP A 49 2.93 35.57 16.56
N ASP A 50 3.27 36.48 15.64
CA ASP A 50 4.15 36.22 14.49
C ASP A 50 5.61 36.21 14.95
N ASN A 51 6.24 35.04 14.94
CA ASN A 51 7.69 34.89 14.90
C ASN A 51 8.06 33.81 13.86
N GLU A 52 8.02 34.19 12.58
CA GLU A 52 8.67 33.44 11.50
C GLU A 52 10.16 33.78 11.44
N GLU A 53 11.02 32.86 11.89
CA GLU A 53 12.45 32.85 11.52
C GLU A 53 12.55 32.55 10.01
N ARG A 54 13.00 33.55 9.24
CA ARG A 54 13.41 33.39 7.84
C ARG A 54 14.66 32.53 7.78
N VAL A 55 14.50 31.25 7.43
CA VAL A 55 15.61 30.37 7.04
C VAL A 55 16.08 30.73 5.63
N ASP A 56 17.35 31.08 5.51
CA ASP A 56 18.00 31.56 4.28
C ASP A 56 18.05 30.46 3.21
N VAL A 57 17.36 30.65 2.10
CA VAL A 57 17.18 29.69 0.98
C VAL A 57 18.51 29.39 0.24
N LYS A 58 19.60 30.07 0.58
CA LYS A 58 20.89 29.84 -0.08
C LYS A 58 21.68 28.64 0.44
N GLU A 59 21.51 28.25 1.71
CA GLU A 59 22.19 27.07 2.27
C GLU A 59 21.57 25.75 1.86
N SER A 60 20.24 25.70 1.62
CA SER A 60 19.57 24.48 1.19
C SER A 60 19.98 23.98 -0.19
N ASN A 61 20.35 24.92 -1.12
CA ASN A 61 20.78 24.57 -2.47
C ASN A 61 22.23 24.03 -2.55
N SER A 62 23.08 24.33 -1.56
CA SER A 62 24.46 23.81 -1.50
C SER A 62 24.49 22.37 -0.94
N VAL A 63 23.65 22.06 0.04
CA VAL A 63 23.53 20.71 0.60
C VAL A 63 22.95 19.73 -0.42
N VAL A 64 21.88 20.12 -1.13
CA VAL A 64 21.27 19.30 -2.18
C VAL A 64 22.25 19.05 -3.36
N ARG A 65 23.17 19.97 -3.64
CA ARG A 65 24.19 19.81 -4.71
C ARG A 65 25.30 18.84 -4.29
N ALA A 66 25.77 18.89 -3.05
CA ALA A 66 26.78 17.98 -2.52
C ALA A 66 26.27 16.53 -2.38
N GLU A 67 25.02 16.35 -1.97
CA GLU A 67 24.37 15.03 -1.90
C GLU A 67 24.18 14.41 -3.29
N ASN A 68 23.85 15.20 -4.32
CA ASN A 68 23.71 14.70 -5.70
C ASN A 68 25.05 14.30 -6.34
N GLU A 69 26.16 14.94 -6.02
CA GLU A 69 27.50 14.54 -6.50
C GLU A 69 27.99 13.27 -5.82
N HIS A 70 27.73 13.10 -4.53
CA HIS A 70 28.03 11.86 -3.80
C HIS A 70 27.21 10.65 -4.30
N TYR A 71 25.94 10.87 -4.65
CA TYR A 71 25.08 9.85 -5.21
C TYR A 71 25.52 9.37 -6.61
N THR A 72 26.09 10.25 -7.42
CA THR A 72 26.58 9.91 -8.78
C THR A 72 27.87 9.07 -8.73
N LEU A 73 28.74 9.31 -7.76
CA LEU A 73 29.93 8.50 -7.49
C LEU A 73 29.60 7.13 -6.90
N TYR A 74 28.54 7.04 -6.07
CA TYR A 74 28.06 5.80 -5.45
C TYR A 74 27.51 4.80 -6.50
N ILE A 75 26.79 5.27 -7.51
CA ILE A 75 26.26 4.41 -8.58
C ILE A 75 27.36 3.87 -9.50
N GLN A 76 28.44 4.62 -9.73
CA GLN A 76 29.54 4.19 -10.63
C GLN A 76 30.50 3.19 -10.00
N HIS A 77 30.56 3.06 -8.66
CA HIS A 77 31.56 2.21 -7.97
C HIS A 77 30.98 0.96 -7.31
N ASN A 78 29.66 0.76 -7.23
CA ASN A 78 29.05 -0.33 -6.46
C ASN A 78 28.24 -1.33 -7.28
N HIS A 79 28.74 -1.75 -8.44
CA HIS A 79 28.29 -3.02 -9.05
C HIS A 79 28.91 -4.27 -8.39
N SER A 80 29.74 -4.07 -7.36
CA SER A 80 30.31 -5.16 -6.60
C SER A 80 30.41 -4.79 -5.14
N ARG A 81 29.55 -5.39 -4.30
CA ARG A 81 29.59 -5.35 -2.83
C ARG A 81 28.80 -4.22 -2.17
N LEU A 82 27.48 -4.40 -2.06
CA LEU A 82 26.73 -3.89 -0.93
C LEU A 82 26.92 -4.84 0.27
N GLU A 83 28.04 -4.70 0.97
CA GLU A 83 28.13 -5.16 2.36
C GLU A 83 27.26 -4.26 3.22
N ARG A 84 26.35 -4.88 3.99
CA ARG A 84 25.38 -4.28 4.91
C ARG A 84 26.09 -3.60 6.09
N GLN A 85 26.81 -2.52 5.92
CA GLN A 85 27.57 -1.97 7.02
C GLN A 85 27.26 -0.55 7.47
N ASP A 86 26.34 0.22 6.86
CA ASP A 86 26.18 1.62 7.28
C ASP A 86 24.74 2.15 7.41
N LEU A 87 23.82 1.38 7.96
CA LEU A 87 22.48 1.88 8.28
C LEU A 87 22.27 2.22 9.77
N GLY A 88 23.33 2.49 10.55
CA GLY A 88 23.19 2.93 11.95
C GLY A 88 22.36 1.97 12.83
N MET A 89 22.18 0.72 12.41
CA MET A 89 21.64 -0.33 13.26
C MET A 89 22.70 -0.63 14.34
N PRO A 90 22.30 -0.77 15.60
CA PRO A 90 23.26 -1.15 16.64
C PRO A 90 23.96 -2.43 16.20
N ASP A 91 25.28 -2.38 16.17
CA ASP A 91 26.17 -3.49 15.86
C ASP A 91 25.88 -4.62 16.87
N TYR A 92 25.00 -5.56 16.48
CA TYR A 92 24.88 -6.82 17.18
C TYR A 92 26.14 -7.63 16.87
N LYS A 93 27.25 -7.22 17.49
CA LYS A 93 28.43 -8.09 17.59
C LYS A 93 27.98 -9.40 18.15
N HIS A 94 28.26 -10.47 17.41
CA HIS A 94 28.13 -11.84 17.82
C HIS A 94 28.76 -12.05 19.21
N SER A 95 27.98 -11.80 20.25
CA SER A 95 28.18 -12.45 21.52
C SER A 95 27.56 -13.84 21.38
N SER A 96 28.20 -14.85 21.90
CA SER A 96 27.79 -16.25 21.91
C SER A 96 26.54 -16.55 22.77
N GLU A 97 25.62 -15.60 22.86
CA GLU A 97 24.28 -15.77 23.37
C GLU A 97 23.39 -16.10 22.18
N GLU A 98 22.65 -17.20 22.26
CA GLU A 98 21.61 -17.58 21.28
C GLU A 98 20.71 -16.37 21.03
N SER A 99 20.93 -15.68 19.91
CA SER A 99 20.11 -14.52 19.54
C SER A 99 18.67 -14.99 19.43
N ILE A 100 17.78 -14.50 20.27
CA ILE A 100 16.34 -14.80 20.24
C ILE A 100 15.83 -14.39 18.88
N LYS A 101 15.74 -15.33 17.93
CA LYS A 101 15.14 -15.07 16.62
C LYS A 101 13.65 -14.85 16.82
N PRO A 102 13.10 -13.70 16.40
CA PRO A 102 11.69 -13.38 16.64
C PRO A 102 10.72 -14.20 15.78
N PHE A 103 11.21 -15.00 14.86
CA PHE A 103 10.44 -15.81 13.93
C PHE A 103 10.83 -17.27 13.95
N PHE A 104 9.83 -18.16 13.78
CA PHE A 104 10.04 -19.48 13.24
C PHE A 104 10.27 -19.35 11.73
N GLU A 105 11.22 -20.08 11.19
CA GLU A 105 11.53 -20.12 9.76
C GLU A 105 11.15 -21.49 9.18
N PHE A 106 10.41 -21.49 8.08
CA PHE A 106 9.97 -22.68 7.37
C PHE A 106 10.37 -22.60 5.90
N SER A 107 10.82 -23.72 5.33
CA SER A 107 10.82 -23.88 3.88
C SER A 107 9.39 -24.07 3.37
N ALA A 108 9.13 -23.77 2.09
CA ALA A 108 7.85 -24.04 1.46
C ALA A 108 7.40 -25.49 1.64
N GLN A 109 8.34 -26.45 1.51
CA GLN A 109 8.06 -27.87 1.70
C GLN A 109 7.62 -28.18 3.14
N THR A 110 8.29 -27.65 4.16
CA THR A 110 7.88 -27.87 5.56
C THR A 110 6.54 -27.18 5.83
N TRP A 111 6.34 -25.97 5.28
CA TRP A 111 5.10 -25.22 5.46
C TRP A 111 3.88 -25.97 4.86
N SER A 112 4.04 -26.61 3.70
CA SER A 112 2.95 -27.35 3.05
C SER A 112 2.42 -28.50 3.90
N THR A 113 3.23 -29.07 4.81
CA THR A 113 2.80 -30.16 5.72
C THR A 113 1.77 -29.70 6.75
N PHE A 114 1.61 -28.39 6.97
CA PHE A 114 0.60 -27.83 7.88
C PHE A 114 -0.80 -27.73 7.26
N ALA A 115 -0.95 -27.98 5.95
CA ALA A 115 -2.27 -28.23 5.36
C ALA A 115 -2.87 -29.52 5.94
N HIS A 116 -4.20 -29.52 6.17
CA HIS A 116 -4.87 -30.73 6.59
C HIS A 116 -5.15 -31.62 5.37
N ASN A 117 -5.02 -32.95 5.51
CA ASN A 117 -5.28 -33.90 4.42
C ASN A 117 -6.69 -33.82 3.82
N GLN A 118 -7.63 -33.15 4.51
CA GLN A 118 -9.00 -32.93 4.06
C GLN A 118 -9.20 -31.55 3.41
N ASP A 119 -8.23 -30.64 3.59
CA ASP A 119 -8.32 -29.30 2.99
C ASP A 119 -8.07 -29.43 1.48
N LYS A 120 -9.10 -29.24 0.69
CA LYS A 120 -8.98 -29.21 -0.77
C LYS A 120 -8.99 -27.76 -1.25
N VAL A 121 -8.11 -27.45 -2.19
CA VAL A 121 -8.19 -26.20 -2.93
C VAL A 121 -9.46 -26.28 -3.80
N ASN A 122 -10.49 -25.56 -3.38
CA ASN A 122 -11.71 -25.40 -4.18
C ASN A 122 -11.57 -24.16 -5.08
N LEU A 123 -10.59 -24.20 -5.98
CA LEU A 123 -10.24 -23.14 -6.89
C LEU A 123 -9.92 -23.76 -8.26
N THR A 124 -10.63 -23.35 -9.29
CA THR A 124 -10.34 -23.73 -10.67
C THR A 124 -9.18 -22.87 -11.22
N GLU A 125 -8.57 -23.33 -12.31
CA GLU A 125 -7.53 -22.54 -13.00
C GLU A 125 -8.05 -21.17 -13.45
N GLU A 126 -9.31 -21.10 -13.92
CA GLU A 126 -9.93 -19.82 -14.34
C GLU A 126 -10.14 -18.87 -13.16
N GLU A 127 -10.54 -19.39 -12.00
CA GLU A 127 -10.66 -18.59 -10.78
C GLU A 127 -9.30 -18.13 -10.27
N LEU A 128 -8.27 -19.01 -10.34
CA LEU A 128 -6.90 -18.64 -10.05
C LEU A 128 -6.45 -17.47 -10.93
N GLN A 129 -6.66 -17.56 -12.25
CA GLN A 129 -6.30 -16.48 -13.18
C GLN A 129 -6.97 -15.14 -12.85
N ARG A 130 -8.21 -15.15 -12.32
CA ARG A 130 -8.89 -13.92 -11.84
C ARG A 130 -8.30 -13.36 -10.56
N CYS A 131 -7.66 -14.19 -9.75
CA CYS A 131 -6.98 -13.74 -8.52
C CYS A 131 -5.63 -13.12 -8.81
N LEU A 132 -4.95 -13.50 -9.91
CA LEU A 132 -3.62 -13.05 -10.23
C LEU A 132 -3.61 -11.55 -10.60
N ALA A 133 -2.70 -10.80 -10.02
CA ALA A 133 -2.35 -9.48 -10.50
C ALA A 133 -1.52 -9.60 -11.80
N PHE A 134 -1.50 -8.52 -12.55
CA PHE A 134 -0.76 -8.45 -13.81
C PHE A 134 0.72 -8.80 -13.59
N ASN A 135 1.20 -9.86 -14.23
CA ASN A 135 2.56 -10.43 -14.16
C ASN A 135 2.81 -11.51 -13.10
N ASP A 136 1.95 -11.73 -12.12
CA ASP A 136 2.18 -12.81 -11.18
C ASP A 136 2.05 -14.19 -11.85
N LYS A 137 2.89 -15.13 -11.40
CA LYS A 137 2.90 -16.51 -11.83
C LYS A 137 2.76 -17.37 -10.60
N ILE A 138 1.55 -17.83 -10.33
CA ILE A 138 1.22 -18.74 -9.23
C ILE A 138 0.43 -19.90 -9.80
N SER A 139 0.79 -21.12 -9.44
CA SER A 139 0.09 -22.34 -9.84
C SER A 139 -0.91 -22.77 -8.77
N LEU A 140 -1.81 -23.70 -9.09
CA LEU A 140 -2.68 -24.35 -8.10
C LEU A 140 -1.88 -25.13 -7.07
N GLU A 141 -0.70 -25.62 -7.45
CA GLU A 141 0.23 -26.28 -6.51
C GLU A 141 0.78 -25.26 -5.47
N ASP A 142 1.16 -24.07 -5.90
CA ASP A 142 1.56 -23.00 -4.98
C ASP A 142 0.42 -22.60 -4.03
N VAL A 143 -0.82 -22.55 -4.55
CA VAL A 143 -2.00 -22.30 -3.70
C VAL A 143 -2.15 -23.39 -2.65
N SER A 144 -2.02 -24.66 -3.03
CA SER A 144 -2.12 -25.79 -2.10
C SER A 144 -1.00 -25.80 -1.06
N ASN A 145 0.22 -25.51 -1.50
CA ASN A 145 1.41 -25.66 -0.65
C ASN A 145 1.63 -24.46 0.27
N ILE A 146 1.21 -23.26 -0.12
CA ILE A 146 1.51 -22.00 0.60
C ILE A 146 0.25 -21.36 1.17
N TYR A 147 -0.75 -21.10 0.33
CA TYR A 147 -1.89 -20.28 0.71
C TYR A 147 -2.95 -21.06 1.49
N LEU A 148 -3.07 -22.35 1.25
CA LEU A 148 -4.01 -23.21 1.99
C LEU A 148 -3.58 -23.39 3.46
N PRO A 149 -2.33 -23.74 3.79
CA PRO A 149 -1.84 -23.73 5.19
C PRO A 149 -1.96 -22.36 5.85
N LEU A 150 -1.69 -21.27 5.10
CA LEU A 150 -1.86 -19.91 5.60
C LEU A 150 -3.33 -19.59 5.90
N SER A 151 -4.26 -19.97 5.01
CA SER A 151 -5.69 -19.82 5.23
C SER A 151 -6.14 -20.55 6.49
N ARG A 152 -5.63 -21.78 6.72
CA ARG A 152 -5.88 -22.54 7.94
C ARG A 152 -5.34 -21.85 9.20
N LEU A 153 -4.12 -21.31 9.13
CA LEU A 153 -3.57 -20.52 10.23
C LEU A 153 -4.47 -19.34 10.58
N LEU A 154 -4.91 -18.59 9.57
CA LEU A 154 -5.82 -17.46 9.74
C LEU A 154 -7.16 -17.88 10.34
N TYR A 155 -7.72 -19.02 9.92
CA TYR A 155 -8.93 -19.57 10.54
C TYR A 155 -8.77 -19.79 12.05
N LEU A 156 -7.63 -20.35 12.49
CA LEU A 156 -7.33 -20.56 13.90
C LEU A 156 -7.22 -19.23 14.68
N TYR A 157 -6.61 -18.21 14.07
CA TYR A 157 -6.54 -16.87 14.67
C TYR A 157 -7.91 -16.21 14.80
N VAL A 158 -8.76 -16.28 13.76
CA VAL A 158 -10.14 -15.78 13.78
C VAL A 158 -10.94 -16.48 14.87
N ARG A 159 -10.86 -17.81 14.96
CA ARG A 159 -11.51 -18.60 15.99
C ARG A 159 -11.07 -18.19 17.40
N SER A 160 -9.76 -18.10 17.64
CA SER A 160 -9.19 -17.64 18.92
C SER A 160 -9.66 -16.22 19.29
N ARG A 161 -9.82 -15.33 18.30
CA ARG A 161 -10.36 -13.98 18.50
C ARG A 161 -11.82 -14.01 18.97
N HIS A 162 -12.63 -14.91 18.37
CA HIS A 162 -14.03 -15.14 18.78
C HIS A 162 -14.11 -15.67 20.22
N ASP A 163 -13.26 -16.63 20.59
CA ASP A 163 -13.23 -17.21 21.93
C ASP A 163 -12.91 -16.13 22.98
N ARG A 164 -11.92 -15.26 22.72
CA ARG A 164 -11.59 -14.12 23.58
C ARG A 164 -12.74 -13.12 23.67
N ALA A 165 -13.43 -12.83 22.57
CA ALA A 165 -14.60 -11.95 22.59
C ALA A 165 -15.72 -12.51 23.46
N ASN A 166 -15.93 -13.83 23.45
CA ASN A 166 -16.91 -14.51 24.32
C ASN A 166 -16.54 -14.39 25.79
N VAL A 167 -15.26 -14.52 26.17
CA VAL A 167 -14.79 -14.28 27.55
C VAL A 167 -15.15 -12.85 28.00
N ILE A 168 -14.90 -11.85 27.15
CA ILE A 168 -15.23 -10.45 27.47
C ILE A 168 -16.75 -10.26 27.62
N LYS A 169 -17.55 -10.85 26.72
CA LYS A 169 -19.03 -10.83 26.82
C LYS A 169 -19.52 -11.42 28.16
N GLN A 170 -18.98 -12.57 28.57
CA GLN A 170 -19.30 -13.20 29.83
C GLN A 170 -18.91 -12.34 31.04
N PHE A 171 -17.69 -11.76 31.00
CA PHE A 171 -17.21 -10.89 32.08
C PHE A 171 -18.06 -9.62 32.25
N LEU A 172 -18.45 -8.99 31.13
CA LEU A 172 -19.23 -7.76 31.14
C LEU A 172 -20.75 -8.00 31.35
N GLY A 173 -21.24 -9.23 31.23
CA GLY A 173 -22.66 -9.54 31.24
C GLY A 173 -23.45 -8.86 30.11
N LYS A 174 -22.80 -8.48 29.01
CA LYS A 174 -23.39 -7.73 27.88
C LYS A 174 -23.12 -8.46 26.58
N SER A 175 -24.12 -8.43 25.69
CA SER A 175 -23.87 -8.74 24.26
C SER A 175 -23.06 -7.61 23.63
N ILE A 176 -21.88 -7.92 23.11
CA ILE A 176 -21.04 -6.99 22.37
C ILE A 176 -21.03 -7.47 20.94
N GLU A 177 -21.33 -6.59 19.99
CA GLU A 177 -21.15 -6.90 18.55
C GLU A 177 -19.69 -7.25 18.30
N SER A 178 -19.46 -8.29 17.50
CA SER A 178 -18.11 -8.72 17.16
C SER A 178 -17.51 -7.74 16.16
N ALA A 179 -16.42 -7.08 16.53
CA ALA A 179 -15.66 -6.28 15.59
C ALA A 179 -15.01 -7.18 14.52
N PRO A 180 -14.92 -6.76 13.26
CA PRO A 180 -14.31 -7.54 12.19
C PRO A 180 -12.86 -7.88 12.50
N PHE A 181 -12.42 -9.05 12.03
CA PHE A 181 -11.01 -9.44 12.05
C PHE A 181 -10.29 -8.77 10.88
N ILE A 182 -9.23 -8.01 11.15
CA ILE A 182 -8.51 -7.27 10.11
C ILE A 182 -7.18 -7.94 9.81
N ILE A 183 -7.01 -8.38 8.56
CA ILE A 183 -5.78 -8.93 8.01
C ILE A 183 -5.14 -7.84 7.17
N SER A 184 -3.89 -7.47 7.46
CA SER A 184 -3.15 -6.55 6.59
C SER A 184 -2.15 -7.30 5.72
N ILE A 185 -1.98 -6.83 4.47
CA ILE A 185 -1.00 -7.34 3.52
C ILE A 185 -0.12 -6.18 3.06
N SER A 186 1.14 -6.21 3.47
CA SER A 186 2.16 -5.21 3.15
C SER A 186 3.26 -5.77 2.28
N GLY A 187 4.12 -4.91 1.76
CA GLY A 187 5.28 -5.27 0.93
C GLY A 187 5.54 -4.22 -0.14
N SER A 188 6.61 -4.37 -0.89
CA SER A 188 7.01 -3.44 -1.95
C SER A 188 6.02 -3.40 -3.12
N VAL A 189 6.21 -2.43 -4.01
CA VAL A 189 5.56 -2.42 -5.32
C VAL A 189 6.01 -3.66 -6.11
N ALA A 190 5.10 -4.26 -6.87
CA ALA A 190 5.31 -5.44 -7.72
C ALA A 190 5.64 -6.76 -6.99
N CYS A 191 5.63 -6.84 -5.66
CA CYS A 191 5.94 -8.09 -4.92
C CYS A 191 4.78 -9.12 -4.92
N GLY A 192 3.57 -8.79 -5.40
CA GLY A 192 2.43 -9.70 -5.46
C GLY A 192 1.45 -9.61 -4.28
N LYS A 193 1.36 -8.44 -3.62
CA LYS A 193 0.39 -8.19 -2.53
C LYS A 193 -1.05 -8.43 -2.97
N THR A 194 -1.44 -7.87 -4.11
CA THR A 194 -2.81 -7.94 -4.64
C THR A 194 -3.21 -9.39 -4.96
N THR A 195 -2.30 -10.17 -5.53
CA THR A 195 -2.51 -11.60 -5.76
C THR A 195 -2.69 -12.34 -4.44
N THR A 196 -1.82 -12.11 -3.47
CA THR A 196 -1.93 -12.69 -2.12
C THR A 196 -3.27 -12.33 -1.47
N ALA A 197 -3.71 -11.06 -1.60
CA ALA A 197 -4.97 -10.58 -1.05
C ALA A 197 -6.19 -11.24 -1.70
N ASN A 198 -6.19 -11.36 -3.03
CA ASN A 198 -7.28 -12.00 -3.77
C ASN A 198 -7.37 -13.50 -3.47
N LEU A 199 -6.24 -14.22 -3.45
CA LEU A 199 -6.20 -15.64 -3.10
C LEU A 199 -6.70 -15.88 -1.68
N LEU A 200 -6.24 -15.10 -0.71
CA LEU A 200 -6.73 -15.22 0.66
C LEU A 200 -8.20 -14.87 0.78
N LYS A 201 -8.69 -13.84 0.08
CA LYS A 201 -10.11 -13.53 0.04
C LYS A 201 -10.92 -14.73 -0.47
N HIS A 202 -10.49 -15.36 -1.58
CA HIS A 202 -11.17 -16.54 -2.15
C HIS A 202 -11.18 -17.71 -1.15
N LEU A 203 -10.00 -18.08 -0.61
CA LEU A 203 -9.86 -19.20 0.32
C LEU A 203 -10.64 -18.98 1.63
N ILE A 204 -10.59 -17.78 2.19
CA ILE A 204 -11.29 -17.45 3.44
C ILE A 204 -12.81 -17.45 3.22
N SER A 205 -13.30 -16.93 2.08
CA SER A 205 -14.71 -16.94 1.76
C SER A 205 -15.26 -18.36 1.57
N SER A 206 -14.40 -19.34 1.32
CA SER A 206 -14.77 -20.76 1.15
C SER A 206 -14.72 -21.58 2.46
N TRP A 207 -14.46 -20.96 3.62
CA TRP A 207 -14.52 -21.67 4.89
C TRP A 207 -15.95 -22.15 5.20
N ASP A 208 -16.06 -23.25 5.95
CA ASP A 208 -17.37 -23.79 6.37
C ASP A 208 -18.26 -22.76 7.10
N THR A 209 -17.64 -21.79 7.77
CA THR A 209 -18.33 -20.68 8.44
C THR A 209 -18.88 -19.63 7.47
N ASN A 210 -18.51 -19.69 6.19
CA ASN A 210 -18.90 -18.78 5.11
C ASN A 210 -18.86 -17.29 5.51
N PRO A 211 -17.69 -16.77 5.98
CA PRO A 211 -17.60 -15.40 6.50
C PRO A 211 -17.75 -14.38 5.36
N LYS A 212 -18.34 -13.22 5.69
CA LYS A 212 -18.39 -12.07 4.78
C LYS A 212 -17.01 -11.40 4.74
N VAL A 213 -16.28 -11.57 3.64
CA VAL A 213 -14.92 -11.04 3.46
C VAL A 213 -14.93 -9.80 2.57
N ALA A 214 -14.43 -8.69 3.09
CA ALA A 214 -14.15 -7.49 2.31
C ALA A 214 -12.64 -7.36 2.03
N LEU A 215 -12.30 -6.83 0.86
CA LEU A 215 -10.94 -6.49 0.46
C LEU A 215 -10.89 -5.02 0.07
N ILE A 216 -9.99 -4.26 0.69
CA ILE A 216 -9.76 -2.84 0.43
C ILE A 216 -8.27 -2.59 0.25
N THR A 217 -7.92 -1.75 -0.72
CA THR A 217 -6.56 -1.25 -0.92
C THR A 217 -6.41 0.13 -0.29
N THR A 218 -5.25 0.42 0.28
CA THR A 218 -4.95 1.76 0.82
C THR A 218 -4.85 2.83 -0.26
N ASP A 219 -4.73 2.45 -1.53
CA ASP A 219 -4.68 3.39 -2.64
C ASP A 219 -5.95 4.24 -2.75
N GLY A 220 -7.10 3.74 -2.26
CA GLY A 220 -8.32 4.52 -2.11
C GLY A 220 -8.20 5.71 -1.13
N PHE A 221 -7.16 5.73 -0.32
CA PHE A 221 -6.87 6.80 0.63
C PHE A 221 -5.67 7.67 0.21
N LEU A 222 -5.17 7.52 -1.03
CA LEU A 222 -4.25 8.48 -1.61
C LEU A 222 -4.95 9.85 -1.77
N TYR A 223 -4.24 10.93 -1.55
CA TYR A 223 -4.74 12.24 -1.96
C TYR A 223 -4.91 12.28 -3.49
N PRO A 224 -6.00 12.88 -4.00
CA PRO A 224 -6.16 13.12 -5.44
C PRO A 224 -4.96 13.88 -6.02
N ASN A 225 -4.62 13.64 -7.29
CA ASN A 225 -3.49 14.28 -7.96
C ASN A 225 -3.53 15.81 -7.84
N LYS A 226 -4.72 16.42 -7.90
CA LYS A 226 -4.91 17.86 -7.67
C LYS A 226 -4.35 18.30 -6.31
N VAL A 227 -4.65 17.56 -5.24
CA VAL A 227 -4.16 17.87 -3.88
C VAL A 227 -2.65 17.64 -3.76
N LEU A 228 -2.13 16.57 -4.39
CA LEU A 228 -0.69 16.32 -4.43
C LEU A 228 0.04 17.47 -5.12
N HIS A 229 -0.51 17.99 -6.22
CA HIS A 229 0.02 19.14 -6.95
C HIS A 229 -0.01 20.42 -6.11
N GLU A 230 -1.14 20.74 -5.49
CA GLU A 230 -1.28 21.89 -4.60
C GLU A 230 -0.29 21.86 -3.42
N ARG A 231 0.11 20.65 -2.98
CA ARG A 231 1.08 20.45 -1.90
C ARG A 231 2.52 20.26 -2.39
N HIS A 232 2.77 20.27 -3.69
CA HIS A 232 4.09 20.02 -4.31
C HIS A 232 4.74 18.68 -3.89
N ILE A 233 3.92 17.62 -3.77
CA ILE A 233 4.37 16.27 -3.36
C ILE A 233 4.02 15.18 -4.39
N GLU A 234 3.83 15.51 -5.66
CA GLU A 234 3.49 14.54 -6.72
C GLU A 234 4.58 13.47 -6.86
N ALA A 235 5.85 13.85 -6.74
CA ALA A 235 7.00 12.95 -6.78
C ALA A 235 7.04 11.99 -5.58
N LYS A 236 6.28 12.25 -4.52
CA LYS A 236 6.16 11.41 -3.32
C LYS A 236 4.87 10.59 -3.30
N LYS A 237 4.18 10.44 -4.43
CA LYS A 237 2.99 9.58 -4.51
C LYS A 237 3.36 8.13 -4.19
N GLY A 238 2.61 7.51 -3.27
CA GLY A 238 2.94 6.20 -2.70
C GLY A 238 3.77 6.25 -1.41
N PHE A 239 4.36 7.40 -1.06
CA PHE A 239 4.99 7.64 0.23
C PHE A 239 3.93 7.94 1.31
N PRO A 240 4.24 7.77 2.60
CA PRO A 240 3.29 8.03 3.70
C PRO A 240 2.61 9.40 3.63
N ILE A 241 3.34 10.44 3.23
CA ILE A 241 2.84 11.82 3.12
C ILE A 241 1.76 12.00 2.06
N SER A 242 1.67 11.09 1.09
CA SER A 242 0.68 11.15 -0.01
C SER A 242 -0.68 10.55 0.34
N TYR A 243 -0.83 9.99 1.55
CA TYR A 243 -2.07 9.34 1.98
C TYR A 243 -2.84 10.19 2.98
N ASP A 244 -4.17 10.19 2.88
CA ASP A 244 -5.06 10.67 3.93
C ASP A 244 -5.16 9.61 5.05
N VAL A 245 -4.10 9.54 5.86
CA VAL A 245 -4.03 8.62 7.00
C VAL A 245 -5.18 8.85 7.98
N LYS A 246 -5.63 10.10 8.13
CA LYS A 246 -6.77 10.43 9.00
C LYS A 246 -8.07 9.81 8.49
N ALA A 247 -8.32 9.86 7.19
CA ALA A 247 -9.50 9.22 6.58
C ALA A 247 -9.44 7.69 6.73
N LEU A 248 -8.27 7.07 6.48
CA LEU A 248 -8.06 5.64 6.67
C LEU A 248 -8.28 5.21 8.13
N MET A 249 -7.71 5.93 9.08
CA MET A 249 -7.92 5.64 10.51
C MET A 249 -9.39 5.82 10.92
N THR A 250 -10.05 6.85 10.41
CA THR A 250 -11.49 7.07 10.66
C THR A 250 -12.32 5.92 10.11
N PHE A 251 -12.00 5.42 8.91
CA PHE A 251 -12.64 4.24 8.33
C PHE A 251 -12.45 3.01 9.22
N LEU A 252 -11.21 2.71 9.65
CA LEU A 252 -10.92 1.56 10.50
C LEU A 252 -11.60 1.64 11.86
N TYR A 253 -11.65 2.84 12.45
CA TYR A 253 -12.37 3.09 13.71
C TYR A 253 -13.87 2.82 13.58
N LYS A 254 -14.51 3.36 12.54
CA LYS A 254 -15.93 3.14 12.24
C LYS A 254 -16.22 1.67 11.96
N LEU A 255 -15.34 1.01 11.20
CA LEU A 255 -15.45 -0.42 10.91
C LEU A 255 -15.41 -1.26 12.19
N LYS A 256 -14.44 -1.00 13.09
CA LYS A 256 -14.34 -1.72 14.40
C LYS A 256 -15.53 -1.44 15.31
N ASN A 257 -16.24 -0.33 15.13
CA ASN A 257 -17.49 0.00 15.85
C ASN A 257 -18.74 -0.58 15.16
N GLY A 258 -18.61 -1.37 14.09
CA GLY A 258 -19.75 -2.01 13.43
C GLY A 258 -20.62 -1.06 12.60
N GLU A 259 -20.13 0.15 12.23
CA GLU A 259 -20.88 1.07 11.39
C GLU A 259 -21.13 0.42 10.01
N PRO A 260 -22.38 0.46 9.49
CA PRO A 260 -22.71 -0.13 8.20
C PRO A 260 -22.34 0.79 7.02
N ASN A 261 -22.27 0.22 5.82
CA ASN A 261 -22.21 0.95 4.54
C ASN A 261 -21.08 1.99 4.48
N LEU A 262 -19.90 1.65 5.01
CA LEU A 262 -18.75 2.53 4.95
C LEU A 262 -18.26 2.67 3.50
N LYS A 263 -17.95 3.90 3.10
CA LYS A 263 -17.52 4.22 1.74
C LYS A 263 -16.02 4.41 1.70
N VAL A 264 -15.34 3.71 0.78
CA VAL A 264 -13.93 3.88 0.47
C VAL A 264 -13.80 4.37 -0.97
N PRO A 265 -13.10 5.47 -1.25
CA PRO A 265 -12.92 5.97 -2.61
C PRO A 265 -12.25 4.92 -3.51
N VAL A 266 -12.63 4.91 -4.79
CA VAL A 266 -12.04 4.00 -5.79
C VAL A 266 -10.83 4.67 -6.42
N TYR A 267 -9.69 3.99 -6.36
CA TYR A 267 -8.48 4.37 -7.08
C TYR A 267 -8.40 3.68 -8.44
N SER A 268 -8.02 4.40 -9.46
CA SER A 268 -7.82 3.86 -10.81
C SER A 268 -6.35 3.88 -11.21
N HIS A 269 -5.79 2.71 -11.46
CA HIS A 269 -4.45 2.60 -12.05
C HIS A 269 -4.39 3.10 -13.51
N LEU A 270 -5.53 3.12 -14.22
CA LEU A 270 -5.61 3.65 -15.58
C LEU A 270 -5.45 5.17 -15.58
N TYR A 271 -6.23 5.86 -14.74
CA TYR A 271 -6.16 7.32 -14.60
C TYR A 271 -5.07 7.78 -13.63
N TYR A 272 -4.48 6.82 -12.91
CA TYR A 272 -3.50 7.09 -11.86
C TYR A 272 -4.00 8.10 -10.81
N ASP A 273 -5.30 8.00 -10.46
CA ASP A 273 -5.96 8.91 -9.53
C ASP A 273 -7.19 8.27 -8.88
N ILE A 274 -7.72 8.94 -7.85
CA ILE A 274 -9.03 8.66 -7.28
C ILE A 274 -10.11 9.01 -8.30
N ILE A 275 -11.07 8.09 -8.51
CA ILE A 275 -12.22 8.36 -9.39
C ILE A 275 -13.25 9.18 -8.59
N PRO A 276 -13.59 10.40 -9.05
CA PRO A 276 -14.57 11.23 -8.38
C PRO A 276 -15.91 10.50 -8.21
N GLU A 277 -16.51 10.65 -7.03
CA GLU A 277 -17.84 10.11 -6.69
C GLU A 277 -18.03 8.60 -6.82
N GLN A 278 -16.94 7.84 -7.02
CA GLN A 278 -16.99 6.37 -6.99
C GLN A 278 -16.45 5.84 -5.65
N PHE A 279 -17.21 4.91 -5.08
CA PHE A 279 -16.89 4.32 -3.78
C PHE A 279 -17.12 2.81 -3.77
N THR A 280 -16.20 2.08 -3.14
CA THR A 280 -16.46 0.72 -2.69
C THR A 280 -17.20 0.79 -1.36
N VAL A 281 -18.34 0.09 -1.26
CA VAL A 281 -19.12 0.03 -0.02
C VAL A 281 -18.68 -1.19 0.80
N VAL A 282 -18.31 -0.94 2.05
CA VAL A 282 -17.96 -1.97 3.04
C VAL A 282 -19.06 -2.01 4.09
N ASP A 283 -19.84 -3.09 4.07
CA ASP A 283 -20.99 -3.24 4.96
C ASP A 283 -20.78 -4.42 5.91
N ARG A 284 -20.35 -4.12 7.14
CA ARG A 284 -20.20 -5.06 8.26
C ARG A 284 -19.61 -6.41 7.85
N PRO A 285 -18.38 -6.47 7.37
CA PRO A 285 -17.72 -7.73 7.06
C PRO A 285 -17.32 -8.43 8.37
N ASP A 286 -17.25 -9.77 8.33
CA ASP A 286 -16.65 -10.56 9.41
C ASP A 286 -15.13 -10.42 9.38
N ILE A 287 -14.56 -10.35 8.17
CA ILE A 287 -13.13 -10.22 7.92
C ILE A 287 -12.88 -9.10 6.91
N LEU A 288 -11.95 -8.18 7.24
CA LEU A 288 -11.40 -7.22 6.30
C LEU A 288 -9.97 -7.61 5.93
N ILE A 289 -9.68 -7.71 4.64
CA ILE A 289 -8.31 -7.72 4.12
C ILE A 289 -7.98 -6.30 3.70
N LEU A 290 -6.93 -5.71 4.30
CA LEU A 290 -6.42 -4.37 4.01
C LEU A 290 -5.06 -4.50 3.33
N GLU A 291 -4.99 -4.21 2.03
CA GLU A 291 -3.76 -4.26 1.25
C GLU A 291 -3.14 -2.87 1.11
N GLY A 292 -1.82 -2.76 1.27
CA GLY A 292 -1.12 -1.52 0.98
C GLY A 292 0.34 -1.52 1.41
N VAL A 293 1.12 -0.60 0.85
CA VAL A 293 2.56 -0.50 1.12
C VAL A 293 2.85 0.00 2.55
N ASN A 294 1.93 0.75 3.15
CA ASN A 294 2.11 1.49 4.40
C ASN A 294 1.25 0.96 5.57
N VAL A 295 0.60 -0.20 5.44
CA VAL A 295 -0.33 -0.73 6.45
C VAL A 295 0.33 -1.17 7.75
N LEU A 296 1.64 -1.38 7.77
CA LEU A 296 2.42 -1.76 8.96
C LEU A 296 3.15 -0.58 9.61
N GLN A 297 2.94 0.64 9.15
CA GLN A 297 3.53 1.82 9.76
C GLN A 297 2.87 2.15 11.10
N ASN A 298 3.63 2.73 12.00
CA ASN A 298 3.20 3.15 13.33
C ASN A 298 3.52 4.64 13.58
N GLY A 299 3.32 5.11 14.82
CA GLY A 299 3.52 6.49 15.19
C GLY A 299 4.92 7.06 14.99
N ALA A 300 5.92 6.20 15.06
CA ALA A 300 7.30 6.63 14.83
C ALA A 300 7.56 6.98 13.34
N ASP A 301 6.76 6.41 12.43
CA ASP A 301 6.86 6.67 10.99
C ASP A 301 6.18 8.00 10.59
N TYR A 302 5.46 8.65 11.54
CA TYR A 302 4.74 9.91 11.33
C TYR A 302 5.02 10.91 12.47
N PRO A 303 6.25 11.46 12.59
CA PRO A 303 6.67 12.25 13.76
C PRO A 303 5.85 13.55 13.94
N THR A 304 5.22 14.05 12.88
CA THR A 304 4.37 15.26 12.93
C THR A 304 2.93 14.98 13.35
N VAL A 305 2.52 13.71 13.38
CA VAL A 305 1.14 13.32 13.74
C VAL A 305 1.06 13.06 15.24
N ARG A 306 0.28 13.89 15.95
CA ARG A 306 0.08 13.76 17.41
C ARG A 306 -0.89 12.64 17.82
N ASN A 307 -1.33 11.80 16.88
CA ASN A 307 -2.22 10.69 17.18
C ASN A 307 -1.49 9.61 17.98
N LYS A 308 -2.19 9.08 18.99
CA LYS A 308 -1.69 7.97 19.82
C LYS A 308 -2.05 6.59 19.26
N VAL A 309 -2.91 6.53 18.23
CA VAL A 309 -3.41 5.30 17.60
C VAL A 309 -3.08 5.36 16.11
N PHE A 310 -2.59 4.26 15.57
CA PHE A 310 -2.14 4.14 14.18
C PHE A 310 -2.81 2.96 13.47
N ILE A 311 -2.60 2.83 12.16
CA ILE A 311 -3.17 1.77 11.33
C ILE A 311 -2.85 0.39 11.93
N SER A 312 -1.58 0.17 12.35
CA SER A 312 -1.13 -1.10 12.94
C SER A 312 -1.90 -1.54 14.18
N ASP A 313 -2.48 -0.59 14.94
CA ASP A 313 -3.23 -0.89 16.17
C ASP A 313 -4.61 -1.52 15.90
N PHE A 314 -5.12 -1.37 14.68
CA PHE A 314 -6.38 -1.99 14.23
C PHE A 314 -6.20 -3.38 13.63
N ILE A 315 -4.96 -3.78 13.32
CA ILE A 315 -4.65 -5.02 12.63
C ILE A 315 -4.65 -6.19 13.61
N ASP A 316 -5.40 -7.25 13.31
CA ASP A 316 -5.43 -8.48 14.10
C ASP A 316 -4.36 -9.49 13.62
N PHE A 317 -4.05 -9.52 12.32
CA PHE A 317 -2.97 -10.31 11.74
C PHE A 317 -2.33 -9.61 10.55
N SER A 318 -1.02 -9.64 10.47
CA SER A 318 -0.28 -8.93 9.42
C SER A 318 0.64 -9.86 8.62
N ILE A 319 0.59 -9.71 7.31
CA ILE A 319 1.40 -10.44 6.33
C ILE A 319 2.29 -9.46 5.59
N TYR A 320 3.57 -9.75 5.48
CA TYR A 320 4.50 -9.00 4.63
C TYR A 320 4.94 -9.89 3.47
N VAL A 321 4.71 -9.46 2.24
CA VAL A 321 5.19 -10.13 1.02
C VAL A 321 6.56 -9.55 0.70
N ASP A 322 7.57 -10.38 0.81
CA ASP A 322 8.99 -10.06 0.73
C ASP A 322 9.65 -10.64 -0.51
N ALA A 323 10.68 -10.00 -1.01
CA ALA A 323 11.58 -10.53 -2.03
C ALA A 323 12.91 -9.77 -1.98
N SER A 324 13.95 -10.32 -2.63
CA SER A 324 15.18 -9.58 -2.81
C SER A 324 14.96 -8.32 -3.66
N GLU A 325 15.77 -7.30 -3.46
CA GLU A 325 15.63 -6.05 -4.22
C GLU A 325 15.82 -6.29 -5.72
N GLU A 326 16.75 -7.16 -6.10
CA GLU A 326 17.01 -7.52 -7.48
C GLU A 326 15.76 -8.09 -8.16
N ASN A 327 15.02 -8.97 -7.45
CA ASN A 327 13.78 -9.53 -7.94
C ASN A 327 12.69 -8.44 -8.06
N LEU A 328 12.57 -7.57 -7.07
CA LEU A 328 11.60 -6.47 -7.08
C LEU A 328 11.83 -5.51 -8.26
N ILE A 329 13.09 -5.16 -8.54
CA ILE A 329 13.47 -4.32 -9.70
C ILE A 329 13.05 -5.03 -10.99
N GLN A 330 13.45 -6.29 -11.15
CA GLN A 330 13.15 -7.06 -12.37
C GLN A 330 11.65 -7.15 -12.59
N TRP A 331 10.87 -7.52 -11.57
CA TRP A 331 9.40 -7.62 -11.67
C TRP A 331 8.73 -6.29 -11.95
N TYR A 332 9.25 -5.20 -11.39
CA TYR A 332 8.73 -3.86 -11.67
C TYR A 332 8.97 -3.46 -13.12
N VAL A 333 10.18 -3.69 -13.64
CA VAL A 333 10.54 -3.38 -15.03
C VAL A 333 9.73 -4.24 -16.00
N ASP A 334 9.63 -5.54 -15.77
CA ASP A 334 8.83 -6.46 -16.60
C ASP A 334 7.35 -6.06 -16.61
N ARG A 335 6.80 -5.69 -15.45
CA ARG A 335 5.43 -5.18 -15.35
C ARG A 335 5.26 -3.88 -16.12
N PHE A 336 6.20 -2.95 -16.03
CA PHE A 336 6.16 -1.67 -16.76
C PHE A 336 6.14 -1.90 -18.27
N LEU A 337 7.01 -2.78 -18.77
CA LEU A 337 7.08 -3.11 -20.20
C LEU A 337 5.79 -3.78 -20.71
N LYS A 338 5.24 -4.71 -19.96
CA LYS A 338 3.96 -5.34 -20.33
C LYS A 338 2.79 -4.35 -20.28
N LEU A 339 2.75 -3.45 -19.30
CA LEU A 339 1.74 -2.39 -19.22
C LEU A 339 1.87 -1.43 -20.40
N ARG A 340 3.10 -1.14 -20.86
CA ARG A 340 3.36 -0.35 -22.06
C ARG A 340 2.72 -0.97 -23.30
N GLU A 341 2.79 -2.28 -23.45
CA GLU A 341 2.22 -3.04 -24.58
C GLU A 341 0.70 -3.24 -24.48
N SER A 342 0.10 -2.98 -23.32
CA SER A 342 -1.32 -3.22 -23.04
C SER A 342 -2.06 -1.97 -22.54
N THR A 343 -2.07 -1.75 -21.24
CA THR A 343 -2.86 -0.70 -20.58
C THR A 343 -2.46 0.72 -21.00
N PHE A 344 -1.15 0.97 -21.25
CA PHE A 344 -0.68 2.29 -21.67
C PHE A 344 -1.11 2.63 -23.09
N SER A 345 -1.44 1.64 -23.95
CA SER A 345 -1.99 1.88 -25.29
C SER A 345 -3.38 2.53 -25.27
N ASN A 346 -4.09 2.43 -24.15
CA ASN A 346 -5.38 3.12 -24.00
C ASN A 346 -5.16 4.64 -23.98
N PRO A 347 -5.82 5.41 -24.88
CA PRO A 347 -5.66 6.88 -24.94
C PRO A 347 -6.01 7.60 -23.62
N ASN A 348 -6.87 6.99 -22.79
CA ASN A 348 -7.25 7.52 -21.48
C ASN A 348 -6.25 7.17 -20.37
N SER A 349 -5.18 6.42 -20.67
CA SER A 349 -4.17 6.06 -19.68
C SER A 349 -3.32 7.26 -19.32
N TYR A 350 -3.15 7.53 -18.05
CA TYR A 350 -2.18 8.52 -17.54
C TYR A 350 -0.78 8.31 -18.11
N PHE A 351 -0.42 7.06 -18.37
CA PHE A 351 0.87 6.64 -18.89
C PHE A 351 0.87 6.45 -20.41
N HIS A 352 -0.16 6.90 -21.15
CA HIS A 352 -0.29 6.73 -22.59
C HIS A 352 0.95 7.24 -23.38
N ARG A 353 1.60 8.30 -22.89
CA ARG A 353 2.84 8.85 -23.46
C ARG A 353 3.99 7.82 -23.60
N TYR A 354 3.98 6.74 -22.83
CA TYR A 354 4.99 5.70 -22.87
C TYR A 354 4.66 4.56 -23.86
N ALA A 355 3.43 4.49 -24.37
CA ALA A 355 2.97 3.41 -25.25
C ALA A 355 3.78 3.34 -26.56
N ALA A 356 4.01 4.48 -27.19
CA ALA A 356 4.76 4.59 -28.47
C ALA A 356 6.27 4.70 -28.30
N MET A 357 6.78 4.73 -27.06
CA MET A 357 8.21 4.92 -26.79
C MET A 357 9.02 3.67 -27.19
N PRO A 358 10.24 3.79 -27.75
CA PRO A 358 11.13 2.66 -27.94
C PRO A 358 11.35 1.86 -26.67
N LYS A 359 11.55 0.54 -26.80
CA LYS A 359 11.69 -0.36 -25.65
C LYS A 359 12.87 0.03 -24.74
N GLU A 360 13.99 0.45 -25.34
CA GLU A 360 15.19 0.87 -24.59
C GLU A 360 14.94 2.12 -23.75
N ASP A 361 14.23 3.11 -24.31
CA ASP A 361 13.86 4.33 -23.59
C ASP A 361 12.85 4.01 -22.45
N ALA A 362 11.90 3.12 -22.72
CA ALA A 362 10.94 2.66 -21.72
C ALA A 362 11.63 1.91 -20.57
N LEU A 363 12.64 1.10 -20.85
CA LEU A 363 13.50 0.46 -19.85
C LEU A 363 14.20 1.50 -18.98
N ASN A 364 14.85 2.47 -19.60
CA ASN A 364 15.57 3.52 -18.88
C ASN A 364 14.64 4.34 -17.98
N ILE A 365 13.42 4.62 -18.44
CA ILE A 365 12.40 5.29 -17.63
C ILE A 365 11.96 4.41 -16.46
N ALA A 366 11.70 3.13 -16.68
CA ALA A 366 11.30 2.21 -15.62
C ALA A 366 12.37 2.14 -14.51
N TYR A 367 13.64 2.00 -14.87
CA TYR A 367 14.74 2.04 -13.92
C TYR A 367 14.87 3.39 -13.20
N THR A 368 14.67 4.50 -13.91
CA THR A 368 14.72 5.84 -13.32
C THR A 368 13.61 6.03 -12.28
N ILE A 369 12.37 5.62 -12.60
CA ILE A 369 11.24 5.69 -11.65
C ILE A 369 11.50 4.77 -10.47
N TRP A 370 12.01 3.55 -10.70
CA TRP A 370 12.36 2.65 -9.61
C TRP A 370 13.36 3.32 -8.65
N SER A 371 14.49 3.77 -9.16
CA SER A 371 15.58 4.33 -8.35
C SER A 371 15.16 5.61 -7.60
N ALA A 372 14.40 6.49 -8.27
CA ALA A 372 14.06 7.79 -7.71
C ALA A 372 12.86 7.76 -6.75
N ILE A 373 11.97 6.77 -6.87
CA ILE A 373 10.71 6.73 -6.14
C ILE A 373 10.54 5.41 -5.37
N ASN A 374 10.52 4.28 -6.08
CA ASN A 374 10.15 3.00 -5.48
C ASN A 374 11.21 2.48 -4.51
N HIS A 375 12.49 2.56 -4.88
CA HIS A 375 13.61 2.17 -4.04
C HIS A 375 13.68 3.06 -2.79
N GLU A 376 13.62 4.39 -2.94
CA GLU A 376 13.61 5.30 -1.80
C GLU A 376 12.47 4.97 -0.82
N ASN A 377 11.26 4.77 -1.34
CA ASN A 377 10.11 4.41 -0.51
C ASN A 377 10.27 3.03 0.13
N LEU A 378 10.85 2.05 -0.60
CA LEU A 378 11.14 0.73 -0.06
C LEU A 378 12.07 0.83 1.14
N ILE A 379 13.21 1.48 1.00
CA ILE A 379 14.24 1.53 2.05
C ILE A 379 13.81 2.38 3.24
N THR A 380 13.15 3.53 2.99
CA THR A 380 12.83 4.49 4.06
C THR A 380 11.54 4.15 4.80
N ASN A 381 10.54 3.57 4.12
CA ASN A 381 9.19 3.45 4.67
C ASN A 381 8.67 2.00 4.75
N ILE A 382 8.97 1.15 3.75
CA ILE A 382 8.32 -0.16 3.64
C ILE A 382 9.15 -1.23 4.35
N LEU A 383 10.42 -1.37 3.98
CA LEU A 383 11.33 -2.40 4.51
C LEU A 383 11.51 -2.31 6.04
N PRO A 384 11.62 -1.13 6.67
CA PRO A 384 11.70 -1.02 8.13
C PRO A 384 10.48 -1.61 8.85
N SER A 385 9.33 -1.69 8.20
CA SER A 385 8.10 -2.27 8.77
C SER A 385 8.03 -3.80 8.66
N ARG A 386 8.89 -4.44 7.85
CA ARG A 386 8.91 -5.88 7.58
C ARG A 386 8.89 -6.72 8.86
N ASN A 387 9.76 -6.38 9.78
CA ASN A 387 9.91 -7.13 11.03
C ASN A 387 8.77 -6.87 12.04
N ARG A 388 7.76 -6.06 11.72
CA ARG A 388 6.54 -5.89 12.51
C ARG A 388 5.46 -6.91 12.14
N ALA A 389 5.58 -7.56 10.96
CA ALA A 389 4.60 -8.52 10.49
C ALA A 389 4.50 -9.76 11.39
N ASN A 390 3.29 -10.35 11.47
CA ASN A 390 3.07 -11.66 12.10
C ASN A 390 3.61 -12.77 11.23
N LEU A 391 3.53 -12.60 9.90
CA LEU A 391 4.02 -13.59 8.94
C LEU A 391 4.68 -12.87 7.77
N ILE A 392 5.81 -13.44 7.29
CA ILE A 392 6.52 -12.95 6.10
C ILE A 392 6.53 -14.07 5.08
N LEU A 393 6.06 -13.79 3.87
CA LEU A 393 6.17 -14.66 2.70
C LEU A 393 7.35 -14.16 1.85
N HIS A 394 8.44 -14.89 1.82
CA HIS A 394 9.58 -14.54 0.97
C HIS A 394 9.44 -15.24 -0.40
N LYS A 395 9.54 -14.45 -1.47
CA LYS A 395 9.38 -14.92 -2.85
C LYS A 395 10.72 -15.02 -3.56
N ALA A 396 10.92 -16.13 -4.24
CA ALA A 396 12.05 -16.39 -5.15
C ALA A 396 11.86 -15.68 -6.49
N ALA A 397 12.90 -15.71 -7.34
CA ALA A 397 12.93 -15.00 -8.62
C ALA A 397 11.80 -15.39 -9.60
N ASP A 398 11.31 -16.62 -9.51
CA ASP A 398 10.21 -17.17 -10.32
C ASP A 398 8.81 -16.82 -9.79
N HIS A 399 8.71 -15.97 -8.79
CA HIS A 399 7.51 -15.60 -8.03
C HIS A 399 6.97 -16.65 -7.06
N SER A 400 7.54 -17.85 -6.97
CA SER A 400 7.16 -18.84 -5.95
C SER A 400 7.55 -18.39 -4.55
N VAL A 401 6.86 -18.85 -3.52
CA VAL A 401 7.25 -18.62 -2.13
C VAL A 401 8.21 -19.73 -1.70
N ASP A 402 9.45 -19.38 -1.36
CA ASP A 402 10.48 -20.32 -0.96
C ASP A 402 10.66 -20.43 0.55
N ARG A 403 10.39 -19.36 1.30
CA ARG A 403 10.50 -19.29 2.75
C ARG A 403 9.35 -18.56 3.40
N ILE A 404 8.95 -19.05 4.56
CA ILE A 404 7.91 -18.46 5.39
C ILE A 404 8.47 -18.21 6.79
N TYR A 405 8.26 -17.01 7.32
CA TYR A 405 8.65 -16.63 8.66
C TYR A 405 7.39 -16.31 9.47
N LEU A 406 7.13 -17.10 10.52
CA LEU A 406 6.01 -16.90 11.43
C LEU A 406 6.53 -16.33 12.76
N ARG A 407 5.97 -15.21 13.20
CA ARG A 407 6.34 -14.58 14.48
C ARG A 407 6.00 -15.51 15.66
N LYS A 408 6.96 -15.61 16.60
CA LYS A 408 6.81 -16.39 17.85
C LYS A 408 5.81 -15.75 18.81
#